data_5fec0de56828b891573fb6322d572aa6
#
_entry.id   5fec0de56828b891573fb6322d572aa6
#
_cell.length_a   1.000
_cell.length_b   1.000
_cell.length_c   1.000
_cell.angle_alpha   90.00
_cell.angle_beta   90.00
_cell.angle_gamma   90.00
#
_symmetry.space_group_name_H-M   'P 1'
#
loop_
_entity.id
_entity.type
_entity.pdbx_description
1 polymer ?
#
loop_
_entity_poly.entity_id
_entity_poly.type
_entity_poly.pdbx_seq_one_letter_code
_entity_poly.pdbx_strand_id
1 'polypeptide(L)'
;MSERELFELHVLNLGKLVGDLQSLEMGARMVIVKLDQRAAKQVQTQLPQVKAGDSVELNAFTNDDDLDQTLEKYNKRSPLDCRIDVVPVVRLRDALAHGRTFGFGPMKYLRLLKFSRKTKDGRVPVELAEDMTAEWFNENIRMLNKALEKVRKALDYEKRDFV
;
A
#
# COMPACT_ATOMS: atom_id res chain seq x y z
N MET A 1 25.33 0.06 17.83
CA MET A 1 23.88 -0.24 17.90
C MET A 1 23.72 -1.63 18.46
N SER A 2 22.99 -1.78 19.54
CA SER A 2 22.66 -3.09 20.14
C SER A 2 21.68 -3.86 19.26
N GLU A 3 21.56 -5.19 19.46
CA GLU A 3 20.56 -6.00 18.75
C GLU A 3 19.14 -5.49 18.97
N ARG A 4 18.84 -5.02 20.18
CA ARG A 4 17.55 -4.43 20.54
C ARG A 4 17.26 -3.15 19.74
N GLU A 5 18.22 -2.23 19.68
CA GLU A 5 18.09 -0.99 18.90
C GLU A 5 17.89 -1.27 17.41
N LEU A 6 18.60 -2.27 16.87
CA LEU A 6 18.43 -2.69 15.49
C LEU A 6 17.03 -3.26 15.23
N PHE A 7 16.54 -4.10 16.14
CA PHE A 7 15.19 -4.67 16.04
C PHE A 7 14.11 -3.57 16.12
N GLU A 8 14.22 -2.65 17.08
CA GLU A 8 13.30 -1.50 17.22
C GLU A 8 13.27 -0.63 15.95
N LEU A 9 14.43 -0.38 15.35
CA LEU A 9 14.52 0.34 14.07
C LEU A 9 13.84 -0.41 12.92
N HIS A 10 13.99 -1.73 12.84
CA HIS A 10 13.31 -2.55 11.83
C HIS A 10 11.79 -2.50 12.01
N VAL A 11 11.30 -2.63 13.24
CA VAL A 11 9.86 -2.56 13.55
C VAL A 11 9.30 -1.19 13.16
N LEU A 12 10.01 -0.11 13.48
CA LEU A 12 9.60 1.24 13.12
C LEU A 12 9.51 1.43 11.59
N ASN A 13 10.55 1.01 10.87
CA ASN A 13 10.58 1.11 9.40
C ASN A 13 9.49 0.24 8.73
N LEU A 14 9.26 -0.97 9.25
CA LEU A 14 8.18 -1.83 8.78
C LEU A 14 6.81 -1.20 9.02
N GLY A 15 6.58 -0.65 10.21
CA GLY A 15 5.37 0.10 10.54
C GLY A 15 5.15 1.28 9.60
N LYS A 16 6.21 2.00 9.26
CA LYS A 16 6.16 3.10 8.28
C LYS A 16 5.75 2.60 6.89
N LEU A 17 6.34 1.53 6.37
CA LEU A 17 5.97 0.97 5.07
C LEU A 17 4.50 0.56 5.01
N VAL A 18 4.01 -0.11 6.06
CA VAL A 18 2.60 -0.51 6.14
C VAL A 18 1.68 0.70 6.19
N GLY A 19 2.01 1.70 7.01
CA GLY A 19 1.25 2.95 7.10
C GLY A 19 1.23 3.73 5.80
N ASP A 20 2.36 3.81 5.10
CA ASP A 20 2.48 4.49 3.79
C ASP A 20 1.64 3.77 2.72
N LEU A 21 1.62 2.41 2.71
CA LEU A 21 0.78 1.61 1.79
C LEU A 21 -0.71 1.83 2.05
N GLN A 22 -1.15 1.81 3.31
CA GLN A 22 -2.54 2.08 3.68
C GLN A 22 -2.95 3.51 3.32
N SER A 23 -2.07 4.49 3.56
CA SER A 23 -2.29 5.89 3.20
C SER A 23 -2.40 6.08 1.68
N LEU A 24 -1.58 5.34 0.91
CA LEU A 24 -1.62 5.36 -0.55
C LEU A 24 -2.95 4.81 -1.08
N GLU A 25 -3.39 3.65 -0.58
CA GLU A 25 -4.68 3.06 -0.95
C GLU A 25 -5.84 3.98 -0.60
N MET A 26 -5.86 4.50 0.62
CA MET A 26 -6.88 5.45 1.08
C MET A 26 -6.91 6.70 0.20
N GLY A 27 -5.78 7.31 -0.06
CA GLY A 27 -5.68 8.50 -0.91
C GLY A 27 -6.16 8.25 -2.34
N ALA A 28 -5.78 7.10 -2.94
CA ALA A 28 -6.25 6.71 -4.27
C ALA A 28 -7.78 6.53 -4.30
N ARG A 29 -8.37 5.87 -3.31
CA ARG A 29 -9.83 5.74 -3.14
C ARG A 29 -10.52 7.11 -3.01
N MET A 30 -9.93 8.04 -2.25
CA MET A 30 -10.45 9.40 -2.09
C MET A 30 -10.43 10.19 -3.39
N VAL A 31 -9.40 10.05 -4.23
CA VAL A 31 -9.37 10.66 -5.59
C VAL A 31 -10.52 10.11 -6.43
N ILE A 32 -10.74 8.80 -6.43
CA ILE A 32 -11.82 8.17 -7.20
C ILE A 32 -13.20 8.66 -6.69
N VAL A 33 -13.39 8.70 -5.38
CA VAL A 33 -14.63 9.18 -4.73
C VAL A 33 -14.91 10.65 -5.06
N LYS A 34 -13.87 11.49 -5.11
CA LYS A 34 -14.01 12.92 -5.45
C LYS A 34 -14.70 13.16 -6.80
N LEU A 35 -14.61 12.21 -7.73
CA LEU A 35 -15.25 12.30 -9.05
C LEU A 35 -16.73 11.97 -9.00
N ASP A 36 -17.20 11.26 -7.98
CA ASP A 36 -18.62 10.95 -7.72
C ASP A 36 -19.15 11.80 -6.57
N GLN A 37 -20.04 12.75 -6.90
CA GLN A 37 -20.59 13.68 -5.89
C GLN A 37 -21.39 12.98 -4.79
N ARG A 38 -22.12 11.90 -5.13
CA ARG A 38 -22.92 11.14 -4.16
C ARG A 38 -22.00 10.41 -3.19
N ALA A 39 -21.00 9.70 -3.70
CA ALA A 39 -19.98 9.02 -2.91
C ALA A 39 -19.19 10.00 -2.04
N ALA A 40 -18.77 11.14 -2.59
CA ALA A 40 -18.04 12.17 -1.85
C ALA A 40 -18.86 12.72 -0.65
N LYS A 41 -20.14 13.02 -0.86
CA LYS A 41 -21.05 13.47 0.21
C LYS A 41 -21.20 12.40 1.29
N GLN A 42 -21.41 11.14 0.89
CA GLN A 42 -21.54 10.02 1.82
C GLN A 42 -20.29 9.84 2.68
N VAL A 43 -19.09 9.81 2.06
CA VAL A 43 -17.82 9.67 2.78
C VAL A 43 -17.66 10.78 3.81
N GLN A 44 -17.94 12.02 3.45
CA GLN A 44 -17.77 13.16 4.35
C GLN A 44 -18.77 13.18 5.52
N THR A 45 -20.03 12.78 5.29
CA THR A 45 -21.11 12.96 6.28
C THR A 45 -21.41 11.71 7.10
N GLN A 46 -21.26 10.51 6.52
CA GLN A 46 -21.66 9.26 7.17
C GLN A 46 -20.48 8.52 7.80
N LEU A 47 -19.36 8.35 7.08
CA LEU A 47 -18.26 7.51 7.55
C LEU A 47 -17.67 7.92 8.92
N PRO A 48 -17.56 9.20 9.30
CA PRO A 48 -17.04 9.55 10.63
C PRO A 48 -17.90 9.04 11.79
N GLN A 49 -19.15 8.65 11.54
CA GLN A 49 -20.11 8.21 12.56
C GLN A 49 -20.42 6.70 12.51
N VAL A 50 -19.89 5.98 11.49
CA VAL A 50 -20.15 4.55 11.29
C VAL A 50 -19.56 3.72 12.44
N LYS A 51 -20.33 2.76 12.90
CA LYS A 51 -19.96 1.81 13.95
C LYS A 51 -20.01 0.39 13.42
N ALA A 52 -19.35 -0.51 14.11
CA ALA A 52 -19.43 -1.93 13.79
C ALA A 52 -20.88 -2.44 13.83
N GLY A 53 -21.32 -3.10 12.76
CA GLY A 53 -22.70 -3.56 12.57
C GLY A 53 -23.57 -2.64 11.70
N ASP A 54 -23.13 -1.41 11.43
CA ASP A 54 -23.83 -0.53 10.49
C ASP A 54 -23.63 -0.97 9.04
N SER A 55 -24.57 -0.59 8.18
CA SER A 55 -24.49 -0.78 6.74
C SER A 55 -24.29 0.56 6.04
N VAL A 56 -23.39 0.60 5.08
CA VAL A 56 -23.09 1.78 4.26
C VAL A 56 -23.27 1.47 2.77
N GLU A 57 -23.48 2.50 1.97
CA GLU A 57 -23.66 2.36 0.54
C GLU A 57 -22.35 1.95 -0.13
N LEU A 58 -22.42 1.01 -1.10
CA LEU A 58 -21.27 0.57 -1.88
C LEU A 58 -20.78 1.67 -2.82
N ASN A 59 -19.51 2.04 -2.71
CA ASN A 59 -18.84 3.01 -3.58
C ASN A 59 -17.34 2.69 -3.65
N ALA A 60 -16.54 3.55 -4.29
CA ALA A 60 -15.10 3.33 -4.43
C ALA A 60 -14.32 3.34 -3.10
N PHE A 61 -14.90 3.90 -2.03
CA PHE A 61 -14.30 3.87 -0.70
C PHE A 61 -14.64 2.59 0.06
N THR A 62 -15.86 2.06 -0.11
CA THR A 62 -16.42 0.96 0.69
C THR A 62 -16.38 -0.40 0.00
N ASN A 63 -15.99 -0.44 -1.29
CA ASN A 63 -15.87 -1.69 -2.04
C ASN A 63 -14.68 -2.54 -1.56
N ASP A 64 -14.64 -3.78 -1.99
CA ASP A 64 -13.64 -4.79 -1.66
C ASP A 64 -12.47 -4.88 -2.67
N ASP A 65 -12.30 -3.86 -3.53
CA ASP A 65 -11.14 -3.79 -4.43
C ASP A 65 -9.84 -3.90 -3.62
N ASP A 66 -8.91 -4.72 -4.09
CA ASP A 66 -7.57 -4.74 -3.54
C ASP A 66 -6.75 -3.53 -4.00
N LEU A 67 -5.50 -3.43 -3.50
CA LEU A 67 -4.62 -2.30 -3.82
C LEU A 67 -4.33 -2.20 -5.33
N ASP A 68 -4.14 -3.32 -6.02
CA ASP A 68 -3.85 -3.37 -7.45
C ASP A 68 -5.03 -2.79 -8.25
N GLN A 69 -6.24 -3.32 -8.03
CA GLN A 69 -7.46 -2.84 -8.65
C GLN A 69 -7.74 -1.36 -8.33
N THR A 70 -7.49 -0.94 -7.10
CA THR A 70 -7.65 0.45 -6.67
C THR A 70 -6.69 1.38 -7.41
N LEU A 71 -5.40 1.04 -7.48
CA LEU A 71 -4.40 1.85 -8.16
C LEU A 71 -4.59 1.88 -9.69
N GLU A 72 -5.04 0.78 -10.30
CA GLU A 72 -5.40 0.77 -11.71
C GLU A 72 -6.59 1.70 -12.00
N LYS A 73 -7.66 1.64 -11.18
CA LYS A 73 -8.82 2.53 -11.32
C LYS A 73 -8.43 4.00 -11.09
N TYR A 74 -7.53 4.25 -10.14
CA TYR A 74 -6.96 5.57 -9.91
C TYR A 74 -6.19 6.07 -11.15
N ASN A 75 -5.26 5.26 -11.68
CA ASN A 75 -4.46 5.64 -12.85
C ASN A 75 -5.29 5.89 -14.12
N LYS A 76 -6.38 5.11 -14.32
CA LYS A 76 -7.28 5.31 -15.46
C LYS A 76 -8.00 6.66 -15.43
N ARG A 77 -8.17 7.25 -14.26
CA ARG A 77 -8.92 8.49 -14.05
C ARG A 77 -8.05 9.69 -13.74
N SER A 78 -6.82 9.47 -13.28
CA SER A 78 -5.91 10.55 -12.87
C SER A 78 -5.21 11.20 -14.06
N PRO A 79 -4.85 12.50 -13.95
CA PRO A 79 -3.96 13.17 -14.89
C PRO A 79 -2.65 12.39 -15.09
N LEU A 80 -2.05 12.49 -16.28
CA LEU A 80 -0.88 11.68 -16.65
C LEU A 80 0.30 11.85 -15.69
N ASP A 81 0.54 13.06 -15.21
CA ASP A 81 1.62 13.42 -14.30
C ASP A 81 1.37 12.96 -12.84
N CYS A 82 0.14 12.52 -12.54
CA CYS A 82 -0.25 11.94 -11.27
C CYS A 82 -0.27 10.40 -11.28
N ARG A 83 -0.05 9.74 -12.42
CA ARG A 83 -0.10 8.27 -12.50
C ARG A 83 1.04 7.62 -11.75
N ILE A 84 0.72 6.52 -11.08
CA ILE A 84 1.63 5.74 -10.24
C ILE A 84 2.14 4.54 -11.02
N ASP A 85 3.41 4.17 -10.80
CA ASP A 85 3.90 2.84 -11.19
C ASP A 85 3.35 1.82 -10.20
N VAL A 86 2.35 1.04 -10.65
CA VAL A 86 1.58 0.12 -9.79
C VAL A 86 2.39 -1.11 -9.41
N VAL A 87 3.17 -1.64 -10.35
CA VAL A 87 3.84 -2.95 -10.19
C VAL A 87 4.74 -3.04 -8.96
N PRO A 88 5.70 -2.12 -8.72
CA PRO A 88 6.57 -2.21 -7.55
C PRO A 88 5.81 -2.01 -6.23
N VAL A 89 4.76 -1.17 -6.22
CA VAL A 89 3.94 -0.92 -5.03
C VAL A 89 3.18 -2.18 -4.63
N VAL A 90 2.50 -2.83 -5.58
CA VAL A 90 1.74 -4.06 -5.35
C VAL A 90 2.66 -5.20 -4.95
N ARG A 91 3.83 -5.33 -5.61
CA ARG A 91 4.84 -6.34 -5.25
C ARG A 91 5.31 -6.18 -3.80
N LEU A 92 5.58 -4.96 -3.36
CA LEU A 92 5.96 -4.67 -1.96
C LEU A 92 4.84 -5.04 -0.99
N ARG A 93 3.61 -4.61 -1.27
CA ARG A 93 2.44 -4.93 -0.43
C ARG A 93 2.22 -6.42 -0.29
N ASP A 94 2.28 -7.14 -1.40
CA ASP A 94 2.09 -8.59 -1.41
C ASP A 94 3.21 -9.32 -0.67
N ALA A 95 4.45 -8.82 -0.77
CA ALA A 95 5.56 -9.37 -0.02
C ALA A 95 5.37 -9.17 1.48
N LEU A 96 4.93 -7.98 1.92
CA LEU A 96 4.70 -7.69 3.34
C LEU A 96 3.46 -8.42 3.90
N ALA A 97 2.39 -8.57 3.11
CA ALA A 97 1.15 -9.21 3.55
C ALA A 97 1.22 -10.75 3.57
N HIS A 98 1.94 -11.33 2.62
CA HIS A 98 1.96 -12.79 2.40
C HIS A 98 3.35 -13.41 2.57
N GLY A 99 4.38 -12.60 2.75
CA GLY A 99 5.73 -13.03 3.05
C GLY A 99 5.90 -13.43 4.52
N ARG A 100 7.08 -13.94 4.82
CA ARG A 100 7.52 -14.29 6.17
C ARG A 100 8.78 -13.52 6.47
N THR A 101 8.72 -12.68 7.50
CA THR A 101 9.88 -11.94 8.00
C THR A 101 10.49 -12.70 9.16
N PHE A 102 11.78 -12.94 9.12
CA PHE A 102 12.50 -13.63 10.19
C PHE A 102 13.95 -13.15 10.29
N GLY A 103 14.55 -13.41 11.46
CA GLY A 103 15.98 -13.27 11.72
C GLY A 103 16.39 -14.31 12.74
N PHE A 104 17.46 -15.04 12.50
CA PHE A 104 17.97 -16.09 13.40
C PHE A 104 19.47 -15.90 13.67
N GLY A 105 19.87 -16.08 14.93
CA GLY A 105 21.25 -16.06 15.35
C GLY A 105 21.96 -14.75 14.97
N PRO A 106 23.17 -14.81 14.39
CA PRO A 106 23.98 -13.63 14.11
C PRO A 106 23.54 -12.82 12.89
N MET A 107 22.30 -13.01 12.39
CA MET A 107 21.82 -12.23 11.25
C MET A 107 21.75 -10.73 11.58
N LYS A 108 22.45 -9.94 10.78
CA LYS A 108 22.51 -8.49 10.94
C LYS A 108 21.21 -7.79 10.55
N TYR A 109 20.41 -8.43 9.69
CA TYR A 109 19.16 -7.87 9.15
C TYR A 109 18.05 -8.91 9.22
N LEU A 110 16.81 -8.46 9.28
CA LEU A 110 15.66 -9.32 9.02
C LEU A 110 15.63 -9.69 7.54
N ARG A 111 15.11 -10.86 7.25
CA ARG A 111 14.94 -11.35 5.88
C ARG A 111 13.48 -11.54 5.57
N LEU A 112 13.06 -11.08 4.40
CA LEU A 112 11.70 -11.23 3.88
C LEU A 112 11.68 -12.29 2.80
N LEU A 113 10.95 -13.36 3.01
CA LEU A 113 10.72 -14.43 2.02
C LEU A 113 9.25 -14.48 1.63
N LYS A 114 8.97 -14.56 0.34
CA LYS A 114 7.64 -14.89 -0.18
C LYS A 114 7.71 -16.18 -0.98
N PHE A 115 6.81 -17.09 -0.69
CA PHE A 115 6.71 -18.38 -1.33
C PHE A 115 5.54 -18.44 -2.28
N SER A 116 5.69 -19.18 -3.37
CA SER A 116 4.58 -19.48 -4.29
C SER A 116 3.49 -20.26 -3.58
N ARG A 117 2.25 -20.02 -4.00
CA ARG A 117 1.12 -20.87 -3.59
C ARG A 117 1.11 -22.23 -4.30
N LYS A 118 1.89 -22.37 -5.37
CA LYS A 118 1.98 -23.61 -6.15
C LYS A 118 3.10 -24.47 -5.60
N THR A 119 2.79 -25.73 -5.28
CA THR A 119 3.77 -26.74 -4.91
C THR A 119 4.01 -27.68 -6.09
N LYS A 120 5.25 -28.10 -6.27
CA LYS A 120 5.64 -29.13 -7.23
C LYS A 120 6.61 -30.11 -6.57
N ASP A 121 6.28 -31.40 -6.61
CA ASP A 121 7.13 -32.47 -6.08
C ASP A 121 7.54 -32.24 -4.60
N GLY A 122 6.60 -31.77 -3.76
CA GLY A 122 6.84 -31.46 -2.35
C GLY A 122 7.70 -30.21 -2.11
N ARG A 123 8.02 -29.43 -3.16
CA ARG A 123 8.82 -28.21 -3.07
C ARG A 123 7.96 -26.98 -3.36
N VAL A 124 8.33 -25.88 -2.72
CA VAL A 124 7.66 -24.57 -2.87
C VAL A 124 8.68 -23.59 -3.47
N PRO A 125 8.43 -23.01 -4.65
CA PRO A 125 9.29 -21.98 -5.20
C PRO A 125 9.33 -20.73 -4.30
N VAL A 126 10.51 -20.13 -4.18
CA VAL A 126 10.69 -18.81 -3.54
C VAL A 126 10.48 -17.74 -4.60
N GLU A 127 9.47 -16.90 -4.42
CA GLU A 127 9.13 -15.81 -5.36
C GLU A 127 9.89 -14.53 -5.04
N LEU A 128 10.26 -14.33 -3.75
CA LEU A 128 11.02 -13.18 -3.29
C LEU A 128 11.90 -13.59 -2.10
N ALA A 129 13.12 -13.09 -2.10
CA ALA A 129 14.08 -13.25 -1.00
C ALA A 129 14.91 -11.96 -0.89
N GLU A 130 14.62 -11.14 0.12
CA GLU A 130 15.22 -9.82 0.32
C GLU A 130 15.77 -9.69 1.74
N ASP A 131 16.95 -9.13 1.88
CA ASP A 131 17.49 -8.71 3.16
C ASP A 131 16.98 -7.29 3.45
N MET A 132 16.28 -7.10 4.56
CA MET A 132 15.66 -5.83 4.94
C MET A 132 16.71 -4.89 5.53
N THR A 133 17.67 -4.48 4.68
CA THR A 133 18.73 -3.52 5.05
C THR A 133 18.18 -2.10 5.18
N ALA A 134 18.97 -1.19 5.71
CA ALA A 134 18.62 0.23 5.75
C ALA A 134 18.39 0.78 4.32
N GLU A 135 19.20 0.35 3.35
CA GLU A 135 19.05 0.71 1.94
C GLU A 135 17.72 0.20 1.38
N TRP A 136 17.36 -1.07 1.64
CA TRP A 136 16.10 -1.66 1.23
C TRP A 136 14.89 -0.87 1.78
N PHE A 137 14.90 -0.52 3.07
CA PHE A 137 13.85 0.31 3.65
C PHE A 137 13.80 1.70 3.01
N ASN A 138 14.95 2.37 2.84
CA ASN A 138 15.02 3.72 2.26
C ASN A 138 14.51 3.74 0.81
N GLU A 139 14.83 2.74 0.00
CA GLU A 139 14.37 2.63 -1.38
C GLU A 139 12.85 2.46 -1.45
N ASN A 140 12.29 1.54 -0.66
CA ASN A 140 10.85 1.30 -0.63
C ASN A 140 10.07 2.48 -0.06
N ILE A 141 10.55 3.13 1.01
CA ILE A 141 9.94 4.36 1.56
C ILE A 141 10.00 5.49 0.52
N ARG A 142 11.11 5.66 -0.20
CA ARG A 142 11.22 6.67 -1.26
C ARG A 142 10.25 6.41 -2.41
N MET A 143 10.09 5.16 -2.80
CA MET A 143 9.11 4.76 -3.83
C MET A 143 7.68 5.10 -3.40
N LEU A 144 7.30 4.75 -2.16
CA LEU A 144 5.96 5.04 -1.62
C LEU A 144 5.73 6.56 -1.47
N ASN A 145 6.72 7.31 -1.00
CA ASN A 145 6.61 8.77 -0.89
C ASN A 145 6.34 9.42 -2.25
N LYS A 146 7.03 8.99 -3.32
CA LYS A 146 6.76 9.47 -4.68
C LYS A 146 5.33 9.15 -5.14
N ALA A 147 4.81 7.97 -4.80
CA ALA A 147 3.43 7.60 -5.10
C ALA A 147 2.43 8.45 -4.31
N LEU A 148 2.66 8.66 -3.02
CA LEU A 148 1.85 9.51 -2.14
C LEU A 148 1.83 10.96 -2.60
N GLU A 149 2.96 11.52 -3.04
CA GLU A 149 3.03 12.87 -3.63
C GLU A 149 2.14 13.01 -4.87
N LYS A 150 2.12 11.99 -5.74
CA LYS A 150 1.24 11.97 -6.92
C LYS A 150 -0.24 11.93 -6.55
N VAL A 151 -0.62 11.10 -5.58
CA VAL A 151 -1.99 11.05 -5.07
C VAL A 151 -2.39 12.37 -4.43
N ARG A 152 -1.53 12.96 -3.60
CA ARG A 152 -1.75 14.28 -3.00
C ARG A 152 -1.95 15.35 -4.06
N LYS A 153 -1.10 15.38 -5.09
CA LYS A 153 -1.25 16.28 -6.23
C LYS A 153 -2.60 16.07 -6.93
N ALA A 154 -3.02 14.82 -7.17
CA ALA A 154 -4.32 14.52 -7.76
C ALA A 154 -5.50 14.99 -6.91
N LEU A 155 -5.40 14.96 -5.58
CA LEU A 155 -6.42 15.50 -4.68
C LEU A 155 -6.59 17.02 -4.81
N ASP A 156 -5.53 17.76 -5.18
CA ASP A 156 -5.56 19.21 -5.36
C ASP A 156 -6.14 19.64 -6.73
N TYR A 157 -6.17 18.75 -7.76
CA TYR A 157 -6.76 19.05 -9.05
C TYR A 157 -8.27 19.23 -8.97
N GLU A 158 -8.82 20.12 -9.81
CA GLU A 158 -10.27 20.25 -9.99
C GLU A 158 -10.85 19.09 -10.82
N LYS A 159 -12.17 18.86 -10.74
CA LYS A 159 -12.83 17.77 -11.49
C LYS A 159 -12.59 17.82 -12.99
N ARG A 160 -12.49 19.01 -13.57
CA ARG A 160 -12.24 19.22 -15.03
C ARG A 160 -10.86 18.73 -15.48
N ASP A 161 -9.93 18.51 -14.58
CA ASP A 161 -8.55 18.10 -14.89
C ASP A 161 -8.41 16.57 -14.97
N PHE A 162 -9.48 15.83 -14.68
CA PHE A 162 -9.52 14.38 -14.75
C PHE A 162 -10.03 13.89 -16.12
N VAL A 163 -9.46 12.79 -16.61
CA VAL A 163 -9.76 12.16 -17.91
C VAL A 163 -11.01 11.29 -17.82
#